data_1ac029f30f161ef956b82af07b276048
#
_entry.id   1ac029f30f161ef956b82af07b276048
#
_cell.length_a   1.000
_cell.length_b   1.000
_cell.length_c   1.000
_cell.angle_alpha   90.00
_cell.angle_beta   90.00
_cell.angle_gamma   90.00
#
_symmetry.space_group_name_H-M   'P 1'
#
loop_
_entity.id
_entity.type
_entity.pdbx_description
1 polymer ?
#
loop_
_entity_poly.entity_id
_entity_poly.type
_entity_poly.pdbx_seq_one_letter_code
_entity_poly.pdbx_strand_id
1 'polypeptide(L)'
;MVYKNFILRILFSFFFISVYLIISLINFQFIFLLILLIYLLVLLEIFFYFNNYKIIPFIYVLISFIFILFIDFNNQNFLKFNLFILTVISFDIFSYFVGNIFGKNKLTKISPNKTIEGLFGGITFSLALSLLFSYNFNIIINTKLCIFILIIIFSALIGDII
;
A
#
# COMPACT_ATOMS: atom_id res chain seq x y z
N MET A 1 14.75 -15.48 18.01
CA MET A 1 14.47 -15.58 16.54
C MET A 1 13.51 -14.51 16.03
N VAL A 2 12.47 -14.13 16.79
CA VAL A 2 11.45 -13.13 16.40
C VAL A 2 12.04 -11.73 16.17
N TYR A 3 12.94 -11.25 17.03
CA TYR A 3 13.55 -9.91 16.94
C TYR A 3 14.40 -9.72 15.67
N LYS A 4 15.15 -10.74 15.23
CA LYS A 4 15.99 -10.65 14.04
C LYS A 4 15.17 -10.44 12.77
N ASN A 5 14.03 -11.15 12.66
CA ASN A 5 13.11 -11.00 11.54
C ASN A 5 12.37 -9.64 11.56
N PHE A 6 12.11 -9.10 12.75
CA PHE A 6 11.49 -7.79 12.92
C PHE A 6 12.42 -6.66 12.45
N ILE A 7 13.69 -6.67 12.89
CA ILE A 7 14.69 -5.68 12.48
C ILE A 7 14.94 -5.75 10.96
N LEU A 8 15.06 -6.95 10.40
CA LEU A 8 15.21 -7.13 8.95
C LEU A 8 14.02 -6.54 8.17
N ARG A 9 12.79 -6.76 8.61
CA ARG A 9 11.60 -6.19 7.97
C ARG A 9 11.61 -4.67 8.01
N ILE A 10 11.98 -4.05 9.12
CA ILE A 10 12.10 -2.59 9.24
C ILE A 10 13.18 -2.07 8.29
N LEU A 11 14.36 -2.69 8.25
CA LEU A 11 15.45 -2.28 7.37
C LEU A 11 15.05 -2.37 5.89
N PHE A 12 14.41 -3.47 5.48
CA PHE A 12 13.92 -3.61 4.10
C PHE A 12 12.82 -2.59 3.75
N SER A 13 11.87 -2.35 4.66
CA SER A 13 10.84 -1.34 4.45
C SER A 13 11.43 0.05 4.28
N PHE A 14 12.39 0.40 5.13
CA PHE A 14 13.08 1.69 5.05
C PHE A 14 13.91 1.82 3.76
N PHE A 15 14.56 0.76 3.34
CA PHE A 15 15.29 0.71 2.08
C PHE A 15 14.36 0.93 0.89
N PHE A 16 13.24 0.23 0.80
CA PHE A 16 12.29 0.40 -0.31
C PHE A 16 11.65 1.79 -0.33
N ILE A 17 11.30 2.35 0.83
CA ILE A 17 10.78 3.72 0.93
C ILE A 17 11.85 4.73 0.48
N SER A 18 13.10 4.58 0.89
CA SER A 18 14.18 5.49 0.48
C SER A 18 14.44 5.41 -1.03
N VAL A 19 14.45 4.22 -1.61
CA VAL A 19 14.59 4.03 -3.07
C VAL A 19 13.44 4.70 -3.81
N TYR A 20 12.20 4.51 -3.35
CA TYR A 20 11.03 5.16 -3.93
C TYR A 20 11.14 6.70 -3.89
N LEU A 21 11.52 7.26 -2.73
CA LEU A 21 11.70 8.70 -2.58
C LEU A 21 12.79 9.25 -3.49
N ILE A 22 13.94 8.59 -3.58
CA ILE A 22 15.04 9.00 -4.47
C ILE A 22 14.57 9.01 -5.92
N ILE A 23 13.91 7.95 -6.36
CA ILE A 23 13.40 7.84 -7.72
C ILE A 23 12.35 8.92 -8.02
N SER A 24 11.47 9.19 -7.06
CA SER A 24 10.42 10.23 -7.21
C SER A 24 11.00 11.64 -7.35
N LEU A 25 12.16 11.90 -6.75
CA LEU A 25 12.86 13.20 -6.85
C LEU A 25 13.63 13.37 -8.16
N ILE A 26 14.12 12.28 -8.75
CA ILE A 26 14.91 12.34 -9.99
C ILE A 26 14.00 12.52 -11.21
N ASN A 27 13.09 11.61 -11.44
CA ASN A 27 12.14 11.67 -12.54
C ASN A 27 10.99 10.66 -12.37
N PHE A 28 9.75 11.09 -12.66
CA PHE A 28 8.54 10.26 -12.60
C PHE A 28 8.55 9.05 -13.52
N GLN A 29 9.20 9.15 -14.67
CA GLN A 29 9.27 8.05 -15.64
C GLN A 29 9.97 6.81 -15.04
N PHE A 30 10.92 7.01 -14.12
CA PHE A 30 11.59 5.89 -13.44
C PHE A 30 10.68 5.15 -12.45
N ILE A 31 9.63 5.79 -11.94
CA ILE A 31 8.63 5.10 -11.11
C ILE A 31 7.87 4.06 -11.93
N PHE A 32 7.53 4.38 -13.18
CA PHE A 32 6.91 3.41 -14.07
C PHE A 32 7.82 2.19 -14.30
N LEU A 33 9.13 2.42 -14.52
CA LEU A 33 10.11 1.34 -14.63
C LEU A 33 10.19 0.50 -13.35
N LEU A 34 10.16 1.13 -12.18
CA LEU A 34 10.17 0.43 -10.89
C LEU A 34 8.92 -0.43 -10.73
N ILE A 35 7.73 0.09 -11.06
CA ILE A 35 6.48 -0.66 -11.03
C ILE A 35 6.56 -1.87 -11.96
N LEU A 36 7.03 -1.68 -13.20
CA LEU A 36 7.20 -2.75 -14.17
C LEU A 36 8.13 -3.85 -13.64
N LEU A 37 9.23 -3.47 -13.02
CA LEU A 37 10.16 -4.40 -12.39
C LEU A 37 9.50 -5.20 -11.27
N ILE A 38 8.72 -4.55 -10.40
CA ILE A 38 7.98 -5.21 -9.32
C ILE A 38 6.99 -6.23 -9.90
N TYR A 39 6.22 -5.86 -10.93
CA TYR A 39 5.29 -6.79 -11.58
C TYR A 39 6.01 -7.99 -12.19
N LEU A 40 7.16 -7.78 -12.81
CA LEU A 40 7.96 -8.86 -13.35
C LEU A 40 8.44 -9.82 -12.25
N LEU A 41 8.92 -9.29 -11.13
CA LEU A 41 9.32 -10.10 -9.97
C LEU A 41 8.14 -10.91 -9.41
N VAL A 42 6.97 -10.30 -9.26
CA VAL A 42 5.75 -11.00 -8.78
C VAL A 42 5.33 -12.10 -9.76
N LEU A 43 5.39 -11.85 -11.07
CA LEU A 43 5.10 -12.90 -12.09
C LEU A 43 6.09 -14.06 -12.01
N LEU A 44 7.38 -13.78 -11.81
CA LEU A 44 8.39 -14.83 -11.61
C LEU A 44 8.11 -15.63 -10.34
N GLU A 45 7.74 -14.96 -9.25
CA GLU A 45 7.39 -15.62 -7.98
C GLU A 45 6.18 -16.56 -8.16
N ILE A 46 5.13 -16.11 -8.83
CA ILE A 46 3.96 -16.94 -9.14
C ILE A 46 4.38 -18.15 -9.98
N PHE A 47 5.27 -17.95 -10.95
CA PHE A 47 5.73 -19.04 -11.83
C PHE A 47 6.52 -20.09 -11.07
N PHE A 48 7.38 -19.70 -10.14
CA PHE A 48 8.26 -20.63 -9.44
C PHE A 48 7.60 -21.29 -8.21
N TYR A 49 6.77 -20.57 -7.47
CA TYR A 49 6.25 -21.05 -6.17
C TYR A 49 4.84 -21.66 -6.24
N PHE A 50 4.01 -21.23 -7.18
CA PHE A 50 2.64 -21.75 -7.30
C PHE A 50 2.57 -22.93 -8.24
N ASN A 51 2.51 -24.17 -7.71
CA ASN A 51 2.50 -25.37 -8.58
C ASN A 51 1.11 -25.72 -9.15
N ASN A 52 0.03 -25.66 -8.37
CA ASN A 52 -1.27 -26.20 -8.80
C ASN A 52 -2.35 -25.16 -9.13
N TYR A 53 -2.22 -23.90 -8.70
CA TYR A 53 -3.26 -22.87 -8.88
C TYR A 53 -2.69 -21.55 -9.42
N LYS A 54 -1.79 -21.64 -10.41
CA LYS A 54 -1.10 -20.47 -10.99
C LYS A 54 -2.04 -19.49 -11.70
N ILE A 55 -3.15 -19.98 -12.25
CA ILE A 55 -4.01 -19.24 -13.17
C ILE A 55 -4.69 -18.06 -12.45
N ILE A 56 -5.23 -18.26 -11.26
CA ILE A 56 -5.98 -17.23 -10.53
C ILE A 56 -5.07 -16.05 -10.15
N PRO A 57 -3.94 -16.22 -9.41
CA PRO A 57 -3.04 -15.12 -9.10
C PRO A 57 -2.41 -14.48 -10.34
N PHE A 58 -2.15 -15.26 -11.40
CA PHE A 58 -1.62 -14.73 -12.64
C PHE A 58 -2.61 -13.79 -13.34
N ILE A 59 -3.89 -14.17 -13.45
CA ILE A 59 -4.94 -13.31 -14.02
C ILE A 59 -5.10 -12.03 -13.18
N TYR A 60 -5.10 -12.14 -11.85
CA TYR A 60 -5.21 -11.00 -10.95
C TYR A 60 -4.08 -9.98 -11.17
N VAL A 61 -2.83 -10.45 -11.24
CA VAL A 61 -1.65 -9.60 -11.49
C VAL A 61 -1.69 -8.99 -12.88
N LEU A 62 -2.11 -9.74 -13.91
CA LEU A 62 -2.27 -9.19 -15.27
C LEU A 62 -3.31 -8.10 -15.35
N ILE A 63 -4.48 -8.30 -14.74
CA ILE A 63 -5.55 -7.28 -14.72
C ILE A 63 -5.04 -6.01 -14.04
N SER A 64 -4.41 -6.12 -12.87
CA SER A 64 -3.86 -4.96 -12.15
C SER A 64 -2.77 -4.24 -12.96
N PHE A 65 -1.92 -4.98 -13.68
CA PHE A 65 -0.91 -4.41 -14.57
C PHE A 65 -1.53 -3.63 -15.73
N ILE A 66 -2.56 -4.17 -16.37
CA ILE A 66 -3.29 -3.47 -17.44
C ILE A 66 -3.86 -2.15 -16.94
N PHE A 67 -4.48 -2.13 -15.74
CA PHE A 67 -4.99 -0.88 -15.16
C PHE A 67 -3.90 0.17 -14.95
N ILE A 68 -2.71 -0.22 -14.53
CA ILE A 68 -1.58 0.71 -14.35
C ILE A 68 -1.09 1.28 -15.68
N LEU A 69 -1.12 0.52 -16.77
CA LEU A 69 -0.74 1.00 -18.10
C LEU A 69 -1.65 2.12 -18.61
N PHE A 70 -2.90 2.18 -18.16
CA PHE A 70 -3.85 3.25 -18.50
C PHE A 70 -3.67 4.53 -17.67
N ILE A 71 -2.80 4.53 -16.66
CA ILE A 71 -2.54 5.73 -15.87
C ILE A 71 -1.55 6.63 -16.65
N ASP A 72 -2.06 7.76 -17.13
CA ASP A 72 -1.19 8.83 -17.65
C ASP A 72 -0.43 9.48 -16.49
N PHE A 73 0.88 9.29 -16.43
CA PHE A 73 1.74 9.87 -15.39
C PHE A 73 2.06 11.36 -15.67
N ASN A 74 1.02 12.19 -15.73
CA ASN A 74 1.14 13.64 -15.70
C ASN A 74 1.35 14.11 -14.25
N ASN A 75 1.90 15.32 -14.05
CA ASN A 75 2.20 15.87 -12.73
C ASN A 75 1.04 15.75 -11.71
N GLN A 76 -0.20 15.99 -12.14
CA GLN A 76 -1.37 15.87 -11.26
C GLN A 76 -1.73 14.43 -10.92
N ASN A 77 -1.64 13.53 -11.87
CA ASN A 77 -1.91 12.09 -11.65
C ASN A 77 -0.83 11.46 -10.80
N PHE A 78 0.41 11.93 -10.93
CA PHE A 78 1.51 11.53 -10.08
C PHE A 78 1.29 11.89 -8.61
N LEU A 79 0.83 13.09 -8.31
CA LEU A 79 0.49 13.48 -6.93
C LEU A 79 -0.63 12.61 -6.35
N LYS A 80 -1.64 12.26 -7.14
CA LYS A 80 -2.70 11.32 -6.72
C LYS A 80 -2.17 9.90 -6.52
N PHE A 81 -1.23 9.46 -7.36
CA PHE A 81 -0.57 8.16 -7.20
C PHE A 81 0.28 8.09 -5.93
N ASN A 82 1.05 9.15 -5.64
CA ASN A 82 1.79 9.25 -4.37
C ASN A 82 0.86 9.26 -3.16
N LEU A 83 -0.26 9.96 -3.24
CA LEU A 83 -1.27 9.95 -2.20
C LEU A 83 -1.86 8.55 -2.01
N PHE A 84 -2.12 7.82 -3.09
CA PHE A 84 -2.58 6.42 -3.03
C PHE A 84 -1.57 5.54 -2.28
N ILE A 85 -0.28 5.56 -2.68
CA ILE A 85 0.77 4.77 -2.04
C ILE A 85 0.91 5.14 -0.56
N LEU A 86 0.96 6.45 -0.25
CA LEU A 86 1.08 6.94 1.12
C LEU A 86 -0.10 6.48 1.98
N THR A 87 -1.33 6.51 1.44
CA THR A 87 -2.52 6.07 2.17
C THR A 87 -2.45 4.58 2.50
N VAL A 88 -2.08 3.72 1.54
CA VAL A 88 -1.96 2.28 1.77
C VAL A 88 -0.88 1.97 2.81
N ILE A 89 0.32 2.52 2.61
CA ILE A 89 1.46 2.29 3.52
C ILE A 89 1.14 2.78 4.94
N SER A 90 0.56 3.98 5.06
CA SER A 90 0.20 4.51 6.39
C SER A 90 -0.88 3.68 7.07
N PHE A 91 -1.89 3.21 6.32
CA PHE A 91 -2.91 2.32 6.87
C PHE A 91 -2.30 1.04 7.43
N ASP A 92 -1.43 0.37 6.69
CA ASP A 92 -0.76 -0.86 7.14
C ASP A 92 0.11 -0.64 8.38
N ILE A 93 0.93 0.41 8.37
CA ILE A 93 1.82 0.72 9.49
C ILE A 93 1.03 1.02 10.76
N PHE A 94 0.03 1.91 10.68
CA PHE A 94 -0.71 2.33 11.86
C PHE A 94 -1.71 1.27 12.33
N SER A 95 -2.31 0.49 11.42
CA SER A 95 -3.15 -0.63 11.82
C SER A 95 -2.36 -1.68 12.62
N TYR A 96 -1.14 -1.98 12.19
CA TYR A 96 -0.24 -2.88 12.91
C TYR A 96 0.24 -2.28 14.24
N PHE A 97 0.66 -1.01 14.24
CA PHE A 97 1.22 -0.34 15.42
C PHE A 97 0.18 -0.18 16.53
N VAL A 98 -0.99 0.37 16.18
CA VAL A 98 -2.10 0.54 17.15
C VAL A 98 -2.64 -0.81 17.60
N GLY A 99 -2.74 -1.78 16.68
CA GLY A 99 -3.16 -3.13 16.99
C GLY A 99 -2.25 -3.84 17.99
N ASN A 100 -0.93 -3.64 17.89
CA ASN A 100 0.01 -4.22 18.86
C ASN A 100 -0.02 -3.57 20.24
N ILE A 101 -0.25 -2.25 20.31
CA ILE A 101 -0.21 -1.51 21.58
C ILE A 101 -1.54 -1.60 22.30
N PHE A 102 -2.64 -1.39 21.58
CA PHE A 102 -3.98 -1.23 22.15
C PHE A 102 -4.94 -2.38 21.81
N GLY A 103 -4.53 -3.31 20.93
CA GLY A 103 -5.41 -4.37 20.43
C GLY A 103 -5.82 -5.35 21.52
N LYS A 104 -7.13 -5.43 21.76
CA LYS A 104 -7.76 -6.38 22.68
C LYS A 104 -8.70 -7.34 21.94
N ASN A 105 -9.44 -6.80 20.97
CA ASN A 105 -10.47 -7.52 20.25
C ASN A 105 -9.99 -7.93 18.86
N LYS A 106 -10.08 -9.23 18.55
CA LYS A 106 -9.71 -9.73 17.21
C LYS A 106 -10.73 -9.30 16.17
N LEU A 107 -10.26 -8.88 15.00
CA LEU A 107 -11.12 -8.39 13.92
C LEU A 107 -11.91 -9.54 13.27
N THR A 108 -11.23 -10.62 12.90
CA THR A 108 -11.82 -11.78 12.25
C THR A 108 -11.20 -13.09 12.75
N LYS A 109 -11.91 -14.21 12.55
CA LYS A 109 -11.36 -15.54 12.80
C LYS A 109 -10.33 -15.96 11.76
N ILE A 110 -10.40 -15.41 10.55
CA ILE A 110 -9.53 -15.73 9.41
C ILE A 110 -8.14 -15.11 9.62
N SER A 111 -8.10 -13.86 10.09
CA SER A 111 -6.85 -13.14 10.37
C SER A 111 -6.75 -12.81 11.88
N PRO A 112 -6.31 -13.76 12.74
CA PRO A 112 -6.33 -13.61 14.19
C PRO A 112 -5.35 -12.56 14.73
N ASN A 113 -4.41 -12.08 13.91
CA ASN A 113 -3.42 -11.08 14.29
C ASN A 113 -3.92 -9.63 14.07
N LYS A 114 -5.06 -9.46 13.41
CA LYS A 114 -5.68 -8.14 13.19
C LYS A 114 -6.68 -7.85 14.31
N THR A 115 -6.66 -6.62 14.81
CA THR A 115 -7.52 -6.14 15.90
C THR A 115 -8.45 -5.02 15.44
N ILE A 116 -9.58 -4.88 16.10
CA ILE A 116 -10.56 -3.82 15.81
C ILE A 116 -9.95 -2.45 16.13
N GLU A 117 -9.21 -2.34 17.23
CA GLU A 117 -8.52 -1.13 17.65
C GLU A 117 -7.45 -0.72 16.62
N GLY A 118 -6.73 -1.71 16.07
CA GLY A 118 -5.77 -1.51 15.00
C GLY A 118 -6.42 -0.97 13.73
N LEU A 119 -7.59 -1.49 13.36
CA LEU A 119 -8.35 -1.01 12.22
C LEU A 119 -8.73 0.46 12.38
N PHE A 120 -9.33 0.84 13.52
CA PHE A 120 -9.68 2.24 13.79
C PHE A 120 -8.45 3.16 13.80
N GLY A 121 -7.36 2.71 14.41
CA GLY A 121 -6.07 3.42 14.38
C GLY A 121 -5.55 3.59 12.96
N GLY A 122 -5.56 2.54 12.15
CA GLY A 122 -5.17 2.60 10.75
C GLY A 122 -5.99 3.62 9.96
N ILE A 123 -7.33 3.59 10.08
CA ILE A 123 -8.22 4.53 9.39
C ILE A 123 -7.94 5.98 9.81
N THR A 124 -7.89 6.26 11.12
CA THR A 124 -7.74 7.65 11.61
C THR A 124 -6.40 8.25 11.24
N PHE A 125 -5.30 7.53 11.44
CA PHE A 125 -3.97 8.04 11.13
C PHE A 125 -3.69 8.09 9.63
N SER A 126 -4.16 7.13 8.82
CA SER A 126 -3.99 7.20 7.37
C SER A 126 -4.79 8.34 6.75
N LEU A 127 -6.01 8.61 7.21
CA LEU A 127 -6.78 9.78 6.82
C LEU A 127 -6.05 11.08 7.16
N ALA A 128 -5.57 11.23 8.40
CA ALA A 128 -4.86 12.41 8.83
C ALA A 128 -3.61 12.68 7.99
N LEU A 129 -2.77 11.66 7.75
CA LEU A 129 -1.57 11.80 6.93
C LEU A 129 -1.88 12.11 5.47
N SER A 130 -2.91 11.48 4.89
CA SER A 130 -3.32 11.73 3.51
C SER A 130 -3.85 13.15 3.32
N LEU A 131 -4.58 13.69 4.30
CA LEU A 131 -5.05 15.08 4.28
C LEU A 131 -3.90 16.07 4.47
N LEU A 132 -2.95 15.79 5.36
CA LEU A 132 -1.73 16.61 5.53
C LEU A 132 -0.89 16.62 4.25
N PHE A 133 -0.71 15.48 3.59
CA PHE A 133 -0.04 15.41 2.30
C PHE A 133 -0.76 16.26 1.26
N SER A 134 -2.09 16.13 1.16
CA SER A 134 -2.90 16.90 0.22
C SER A 134 -2.77 18.40 0.45
N TYR A 135 -2.75 18.85 1.69
CA TYR A 135 -2.55 20.25 2.05
C TYR A 135 -1.17 20.76 1.63
N ASN A 136 -0.10 20.01 1.94
CA ASN A 136 1.29 20.41 1.60
C ASN A 136 1.56 20.50 0.10
N PHE A 137 0.91 19.65 -0.70
CA PHE A 137 1.06 19.63 -2.16
C PHE A 137 -0.03 20.39 -2.90
N ASN A 138 -0.80 21.24 -2.20
CA ASN A 138 -1.87 22.07 -2.76
C ASN A 138 -2.92 21.26 -3.58
N ILE A 139 -3.19 20.01 -3.16
CA ILE A 139 -4.26 19.21 -3.74
C ILE A 139 -5.59 19.73 -3.16
N ILE A 140 -6.54 20.06 -4.02
CA ILE A 140 -7.84 20.59 -3.58
C ILE A 140 -8.55 19.56 -2.71
N ILE A 141 -8.71 19.88 -1.42
CA ILE A 141 -9.44 19.03 -0.47
C ILE A 141 -10.94 19.27 -0.67
N ASN A 142 -11.58 18.29 -1.29
CA ASN A 142 -13.02 18.29 -1.52
C ASN A 142 -13.61 16.93 -1.10
N THR A 143 -14.94 16.82 -1.13
CA THR A 143 -15.64 15.57 -0.80
C THR A 143 -15.22 14.40 -1.68
N LYS A 144 -14.89 14.64 -2.96
CA LYS A 144 -14.40 13.61 -3.89
C LYS A 144 -13.06 13.03 -3.45
N LEU A 145 -12.14 13.87 -2.95
CA LEU A 145 -10.85 13.42 -2.43
C LEU A 145 -11.02 12.57 -1.16
N CYS A 146 -11.89 13.00 -0.25
CA CYS A 146 -12.17 12.23 0.97
C CYS A 146 -12.75 10.85 0.65
N ILE A 147 -13.70 10.78 -0.29
CA ILE A 147 -14.27 9.52 -0.76
C ILE A 147 -13.18 8.63 -1.41
N PHE A 148 -12.31 9.22 -2.21
CA PHE A 148 -11.20 8.50 -2.84
C PHE A 148 -10.27 7.87 -1.80
N ILE A 149 -9.86 8.63 -0.77
CA ILE A 149 -9.02 8.13 0.33
C ILE A 149 -9.74 6.99 1.08
N LEU A 150 -11.03 7.13 1.37
CA LEU A 150 -11.80 6.08 2.04
C LEU A 150 -11.89 4.80 1.20
N ILE A 151 -12.10 4.90 -0.11
CA ILE A 151 -12.11 3.74 -1.02
C ILE A 151 -10.77 3.01 -0.97
N ILE A 152 -9.64 3.75 -0.96
CA ILE A 152 -8.31 3.16 -0.85
C ILE A 152 -8.18 2.38 0.46
N ILE A 153 -8.54 3.00 1.59
CA ILE A 153 -8.46 2.37 2.91
C ILE A 153 -9.32 1.10 2.97
N PHE A 154 -10.53 1.14 2.44
CA PHE A 154 -11.41 -0.04 2.39
C PHE A 154 -10.84 -1.15 1.50
N SER A 155 -10.27 -0.82 0.36
CA SER A 155 -9.62 -1.81 -0.52
C SER A 155 -8.41 -2.45 0.14
N ALA A 156 -7.59 -1.67 0.83
CA ALA A 156 -6.44 -2.17 1.60
C ALA A 156 -6.91 -3.12 2.72
N LEU A 157 -7.96 -2.75 3.45
CA LEU A 157 -8.54 -3.58 4.50
C LEU A 157 -9.05 -4.92 3.96
N ILE A 158 -9.73 -4.93 2.82
CA ILE A 158 -10.22 -6.16 2.19
C ILE A 158 -9.03 -7.05 1.80
N GLY A 159 -7.99 -6.48 1.20
CA GLY A 159 -6.77 -7.21 0.85
C GLY A 159 -6.06 -7.84 2.06
N ASP A 160 -6.14 -7.19 3.20
CA ASP A 160 -5.55 -7.67 4.46
C ASP A 160 -6.31 -8.83 5.12
N ILE A 161 -7.61 -9.00 4.80
CA ILE A 161 -8.48 -10.01 5.43
C ILE A 161 -8.53 -11.30 4.60
N ILE A 162 -8.38 -11.19 3.28
CA ILE A 162 -8.40 -12.33 2.34
C ILE A 162 -7.08 -13.08 2.35
#